data_5e2d3471655a5b29813f3da160685823
#
_entry.id   5e2d3471655a5b29813f3da160685823
#
_cell.length_a   1.000
_cell.length_b   1.000
_cell.length_c   1.000
_cell.angle_alpha   90.00
_cell.angle_beta   90.00
_cell.angle_gamma   90.00
#
_symmetry.space_group_name_H-M   'P 1'
#
loop_
_entity.id
_entity.type
_entity.pdbx_description
1 polymer ?
#
loop_
_entity_poly.entity_id
_entity_poly.type
_entity_poly.pdbx_seq_one_letter_code
_entity_poly.pdbx_strand_id
1 'polypeptide(L)'
;MTKVNIYYGGRGLIEDPTIYVMDKITEVLNELNVVVRRYNLYEDKKGISVLPKTLKEADAVILAASVEWFSYGGLLQQFLDACWLYGDKETIQSLCMMPVVLSTTYGEKEASLQLTKAWELLGGKPCDGIEAYITDPEDFKANDGYTTFVEKRVELFYRTFTGKLETLPSSNSLSPDTLSVSYTHLTLPTIA
;
A
#
# COMPACT_ATOMS: atom_id res chain seq x y z
N MET A 1 19.54 -0.40 6.57
CA MET A 1 19.01 0.78 5.87
C MET A 1 17.66 0.39 5.31
N THR A 2 16.60 1.08 5.69
CA THR A 2 15.22 0.76 5.32
C THR A 2 14.99 0.95 3.82
N LYS A 3 14.27 0.02 3.18
CA LYS A 3 14.07 0.00 1.73
C LYS A 3 12.59 -0.14 1.39
N VAL A 4 12.11 0.64 0.44
CA VAL A 4 10.77 0.54 -0.11
C VAL A 4 10.85 0.33 -1.62
N ASN A 5 10.15 -0.69 -2.12
CA ASN A 5 10.01 -0.93 -3.54
C ASN A 5 8.67 -0.38 -4.04
N ILE A 6 8.67 0.38 -5.11
CA ILE A 6 7.49 0.88 -5.80
C ILE A 6 7.34 0.12 -7.12
N TYR A 7 6.22 -0.55 -7.30
CA TYR A 7 5.86 -1.19 -8.57
C TYR A 7 4.74 -0.39 -9.23
N TYR A 8 5.08 0.23 -10.35
CA TYR A 8 4.15 1.10 -11.08
C TYR A 8 3.60 0.38 -12.30
N GLY A 9 2.27 0.22 -12.34
CA GLY A 9 1.55 -0.48 -13.40
C GLY A 9 0.95 0.40 -14.49
N GLY A 10 1.09 1.73 -14.39
CA GLY A 10 0.64 2.63 -15.44
C GLY A 10 1.54 2.61 -16.67
N ARG A 11 1.12 3.30 -17.72
CA ARG A 11 1.84 3.32 -19.01
C ARG A 11 3.01 4.29 -19.06
N GLY A 12 3.24 5.07 -18.01
CA GLY A 12 4.31 6.06 -17.96
C GLY A 12 4.11 7.25 -18.90
N LEU A 13 2.85 7.61 -19.18
CA LEU A 13 2.55 8.78 -19.97
C LEU A 13 2.97 10.05 -19.22
N ILE A 14 3.48 11.06 -19.95
CA ILE A 14 4.00 12.30 -19.36
C ILE A 14 2.96 13.03 -18.50
N GLU A 15 1.67 12.87 -18.84
CA GLU A 15 0.54 13.51 -18.15
C GLU A 15 -0.10 12.59 -17.10
N ASP A 16 0.52 11.47 -16.74
CA ASP A 16 -0.03 10.58 -15.71
C ASP A 16 0.20 11.18 -14.30
N PRO A 17 -0.87 11.58 -13.60
CA PRO A 17 -0.77 12.17 -12.27
C PRO A 17 -0.13 11.22 -11.25
N THR A 18 -0.19 9.92 -11.48
CA THR A 18 0.42 8.91 -10.60
C THR A 18 1.94 9.09 -10.50
N ILE A 19 2.59 9.53 -11.58
CA ILE A 19 4.03 9.79 -11.60
C ILE A 19 4.39 10.90 -10.63
N TYR A 20 3.64 12.00 -10.63
CA TYR A 20 3.89 13.15 -9.73
C TYR A 20 3.69 12.76 -8.26
N VAL A 21 2.64 11.98 -7.97
CA VAL A 21 2.42 11.48 -6.61
C VAL A 21 3.55 10.54 -6.19
N MET A 22 4.02 9.65 -7.06
CA MET A 22 5.19 8.79 -6.77
C MET A 22 6.47 9.59 -6.56
N ASP A 23 6.66 10.70 -7.28
CA ASP A 23 7.81 11.59 -7.08
C ASP A 23 7.76 12.21 -5.69
N LYS A 24 6.61 12.73 -5.27
CA LYS A 24 6.42 13.28 -3.93
C LYS A 24 6.59 12.22 -2.83
N ILE A 25 6.04 11.02 -3.03
CA ILE A 25 6.25 9.89 -2.11
C ILE A 25 7.74 9.57 -1.96
N THR A 26 8.48 9.57 -3.07
CA THR A 26 9.92 9.27 -3.06
C THR A 26 10.71 10.35 -2.32
N GLU A 27 10.37 11.63 -2.52
CA GLU A 27 10.95 12.75 -1.80
C GLU A 27 10.80 12.57 -0.29
N VAL A 28 9.57 12.37 0.19
CA VAL A 28 9.28 12.18 1.62
C VAL A 28 10.00 10.95 2.19
N LEU A 29 10.00 9.84 1.49
CA LEU A 29 10.72 8.63 1.94
C LEU A 29 12.24 8.86 2.02
N ASN A 30 12.81 9.60 1.08
CA ASN A 30 14.24 9.96 1.10
C ASN A 30 14.57 10.86 2.30
N GLU A 31 13.71 11.83 2.65
CA GLU A 31 13.86 12.66 3.86
C GLU A 31 13.83 11.81 5.14
N LEU A 32 13.08 10.72 5.14
CA LEU A 32 13.03 9.73 6.23
C LEU A 32 14.20 8.72 6.19
N ASN A 33 15.21 8.92 5.34
CA ASN A 33 16.35 8.02 5.13
C ASN A 33 15.96 6.61 4.66
N VAL A 34 14.92 6.49 3.86
CA VAL A 34 14.47 5.27 3.21
C VAL A 34 15.00 5.21 1.79
N VAL A 35 15.61 4.11 1.41
CA VAL A 35 16.02 3.86 0.01
C VAL A 35 14.81 3.41 -0.79
N VAL A 36 14.50 4.15 -1.84
CA VAL A 36 13.38 3.84 -2.74
C VAL A 36 13.90 3.23 -4.04
N ARG A 37 13.34 2.09 -4.44
CA ARG A 37 13.55 1.50 -5.77
C ARG A 37 12.23 1.49 -6.52
N ARG A 38 12.25 1.97 -7.76
CA ARG A 38 11.08 2.00 -8.63
C ARG A 38 11.22 0.98 -9.76
N TYR A 39 10.15 0.25 -10.00
CA TYR A 39 10.01 -0.70 -11.10
C TYR A 39 8.83 -0.26 -11.97
N ASN A 40 9.11 0.12 -13.21
CA ASN A 40 8.09 0.45 -14.20
C ASN A 40 7.69 -0.83 -14.95
N LEU A 41 6.53 -1.37 -14.65
CA LEU A 41 6.07 -2.64 -15.21
C LEU A 41 5.84 -2.56 -16.72
N TYR A 42 5.56 -1.38 -17.27
CA TYR A 42 5.40 -1.20 -18.70
C TYR A 42 6.73 -1.32 -19.45
N GLU A 43 7.80 -0.76 -18.90
CA GLU A 43 9.14 -0.87 -19.47
C GLU A 43 9.70 -2.29 -19.29
N ASP A 44 9.46 -2.88 -18.11
CA ASP A 44 9.98 -4.20 -17.72
C ASP A 44 9.00 -5.36 -18.03
N LYS A 45 7.99 -5.14 -18.88
CA LYS A 45 6.92 -6.12 -19.11
C LYS A 45 7.38 -7.53 -19.50
N LYS A 46 8.57 -7.67 -20.09
CA LYS A 46 9.16 -9.00 -20.39
C LYS A 46 9.77 -9.67 -19.15
N GLY A 47 10.06 -8.89 -18.11
CA GLY A 47 10.69 -9.34 -16.87
C GLY A 47 9.75 -9.42 -15.67
N ILE A 48 8.44 -9.13 -15.82
CA ILE A 48 7.49 -9.09 -14.70
C ILE A 48 7.53 -10.39 -13.88
N SER A 49 7.68 -11.54 -14.53
CA SER A 49 7.71 -12.86 -13.85
C SER A 49 8.90 -13.05 -12.90
N VAL A 50 9.96 -12.28 -13.02
CA VAL A 50 11.12 -12.36 -12.13
C VAL A 50 11.11 -11.29 -11.03
N LEU A 51 10.27 -10.27 -11.15
CA LEU A 51 10.18 -9.18 -10.17
C LEU A 51 9.77 -9.61 -8.75
N PRO A 52 8.99 -10.69 -8.53
CA PRO A 52 8.71 -11.14 -7.17
C PRO A 52 9.96 -11.44 -6.33
N LYS A 53 11.09 -11.75 -6.96
CA LYS A 53 12.36 -11.95 -6.26
C LYS A 53 12.86 -10.66 -5.56
N THR A 54 12.52 -9.49 -6.11
CA THR A 54 12.94 -8.19 -5.55
C THR A 54 12.22 -7.83 -4.27
N LEU A 55 11.09 -8.50 -3.95
CA LEU A 55 10.36 -8.33 -2.69
C LEU A 55 11.23 -8.65 -1.47
N LYS A 56 12.14 -9.62 -1.59
CA LYS A 56 13.08 -9.99 -0.50
C LYS A 56 14.04 -8.87 -0.09
N GLU A 57 14.20 -7.87 -0.95
CA GLU A 57 15.10 -6.74 -0.69
C GLU A 57 14.39 -5.54 -0.05
N ALA A 58 13.09 -5.61 0.16
CA ALA A 58 12.27 -4.52 0.65
C ALA A 58 11.73 -4.78 2.06
N ASP A 59 11.60 -3.72 2.84
CA ASP A 59 10.93 -3.72 4.14
C ASP A 59 9.43 -3.39 4.00
N ALA A 60 9.06 -2.71 2.91
CA ALA A 60 7.67 -2.45 2.54
C ALA A 60 7.55 -2.21 1.02
N VAL A 61 6.33 -2.27 0.50
CA VAL A 61 6.05 -2.09 -0.93
C VAL A 61 4.96 -1.07 -1.17
N ILE A 62 5.04 -0.41 -2.32
CA ILE A 62 3.99 0.46 -2.84
C ILE A 62 3.57 -0.11 -4.19
N LEU A 63 2.27 -0.32 -4.36
CA LEU A 63 1.69 -0.70 -5.64
C LEU A 63 0.96 0.52 -6.21
N ALA A 64 1.53 1.09 -7.27
CA ALA A 64 1.03 2.32 -7.89
C ALA A 64 0.36 2.03 -9.23
N ALA A 65 -0.84 2.57 -9.43
CA ALA A 65 -1.63 2.40 -10.63
C ALA A 65 -2.33 3.68 -11.06
N SER A 66 -2.41 3.88 -12.37
CA SER A 66 -3.43 4.72 -12.98
C SER A 66 -4.62 3.84 -13.32
N VAL A 67 -5.85 4.29 -13.04
CA VAL A 67 -7.05 3.48 -13.30
C VAL A 67 -7.19 3.18 -14.79
N GLU A 68 -7.32 1.91 -15.12
CA GLU A 68 -7.66 1.41 -16.43
C GLU A 68 -8.88 0.50 -16.32
N TRP A 69 -9.95 0.79 -17.07
CA TRP A 69 -11.18 -0.02 -17.09
C TRP A 69 -11.70 -0.34 -15.67
N PHE A 70 -11.79 0.68 -14.81
CA PHE A 70 -12.23 0.56 -13.40
C PHE A 70 -11.35 -0.33 -12.50
N SER A 71 -10.13 -0.63 -12.93
CA SER A 71 -9.20 -1.50 -12.22
C SER A 71 -7.79 -0.91 -12.23
N TYR A 72 -6.88 -1.56 -11.51
CA TYR A 72 -5.46 -1.19 -11.44
C TYR A 72 -4.63 -1.62 -12.66
N GLY A 73 -5.29 -2.12 -13.71
CA GLY A 73 -4.67 -2.42 -14.99
C GLY A 73 -3.97 -3.79 -15.08
N GLY A 74 -3.78 -4.23 -16.33
CA GLY A 74 -3.29 -5.58 -16.63
C GLY A 74 -1.84 -5.84 -16.23
N LEU A 75 -0.98 -4.81 -16.15
CA LEU A 75 0.43 -4.98 -15.78
C LEU A 75 0.60 -5.30 -14.30
N LEU A 76 -0.14 -4.62 -13.41
CA LEU A 76 -0.16 -4.97 -12.00
C LEU A 76 -0.83 -6.32 -11.77
N GLN A 77 -1.87 -6.67 -12.54
CA GLN A 77 -2.44 -8.02 -12.48
C GLN A 77 -1.38 -9.09 -12.81
N GLN A 78 -0.59 -8.90 -13.87
CA GLN A 78 0.50 -9.82 -14.21
C GLN A 78 1.56 -9.91 -13.11
N PHE A 79 1.88 -8.79 -12.44
CA PHE A 79 2.80 -8.79 -11.31
C PHE A 79 2.24 -9.57 -10.11
N LEU A 80 0.96 -9.38 -9.78
CA LEU A 80 0.29 -10.13 -8.71
C LEU A 80 0.21 -11.62 -9.02
N ASP A 81 -0.09 -11.99 -10.28
CA ASP A 81 -0.06 -13.38 -10.74
C ASP A 81 1.36 -13.98 -10.61
N ALA A 82 2.38 -13.20 -10.95
CA ALA A 82 3.76 -13.63 -10.78
C ALA A 82 4.12 -13.79 -9.29
N CYS A 83 3.63 -12.90 -8.41
CA CYS A 83 3.79 -13.04 -6.96
C CYS A 83 3.12 -14.32 -6.44
N TRP A 84 1.93 -14.66 -6.94
CA TRP A 84 1.23 -15.89 -6.60
C TRP A 84 2.00 -17.14 -7.00
N LEU A 85 2.57 -17.14 -8.21
CA LEU A 85 3.25 -18.31 -8.79
C LEU A 85 4.69 -18.48 -8.30
N TYR A 86 5.41 -17.38 -8.12
CA TYR A 86 6.87 -17.38 -7.92
C TYR A 86 7.31 -16.61 -6.68
N GLY A 87 6.39 -15.92 -6.00
CA GLY A 87 6.69 -15.15 -4.81
C GLY A 87 7.01 -16.03 -3.61
N ASP A 88 7.86 -15.54 -2.75
CA ASP A 88 8.14 -16.15 -1.46
C ASP A 88 7.04 -15.74 -0.48
N LYS A 89 6.25 -16.72 -0.01
CA LYS A 89 5.08 -16.48 0.83
C LYS A 89 5.44 -15.83 2.17
N GLU A 90 6.53 -16.26 2.81
CA GLU A 90 6.97 -15.70 4.09
C GLU A 90 7.38 -14.23 3.93
N THR A 91 8.09 -13.93 2.84
CA THR A 91 8.43 -12.54 2.49
C THR A 91 7.17 -11.70 2.31
N ILE A 92 6.20 -12.14 1.50
CA ILE A 92 4.97 -11.40 1.22
C ILE A 92 4.18 -11.16 2.52
N GLN A 93 4.06 -12.18 3.39
CA GLN A 93 3.37 -12.08 4.69
C GLN A 93 4.01 -11.06 5.64
N SER A 94 5.29 -10.82 5.50
CA SER A 94 6.00 -9.82 6.31
C SER A 94 5.80 -8.39 5.82
N LEU A 95 5.51 -8.21 4.51
CA LEU A 95 5.51 -6.90 3.87
C LEU A 95 4.19 -6.13 4.06
N CYS A 96 4.33 -4.88 4.51
CA CYS A 96 3.28 -3.88 4.41
C CYS A 96 3.20 -3.33 3.00
N MET A 97 1.98 -3.16 2.47
CA MET A 97 1.75 -2.60 1.14
C MET A 97 0.84 -1.39 1.20
N MET A 98 1.27 -0.28 0.61
CA MET A 98 0.45 0.92 0.41
C MET A 98 -0.01 0.98 -1.04
N PRO A 99 -1.32 0.93 -1.33
CA PRO A 99 -1.84 1.18 -2.66
C PRO A 99 -1.81 2.68 -2.98
N VAL A 100 -1.42 3.02 -4.21
CA VAL A 100 -1.46 4.38 -4.75
C VAL A 100 -2.20 4.33 -6.06
N VAL A 101 -3.45 4.76 -6.07
CA VAL A 101 -4.33 4.62 -7.24
C VAL A 101 -4.93 5.96 -7.61
N LEU A 102 -4.60 6.42 -8.80
CA LEU A 102 -5.11 7.67 -9.32
C LEU A 102 -5.96 7.44 -10.56
N SER A 103 -6.96 8.29 -10.75
CA SER A 103 -7.77 8.31 -11.96
C SER A 103 -7.86 9.71 -12.56
N THR A 104 -7.98 9.77 -13.87
CA THR A 104 -8.32 10.99 -14.61
C THR A 104 -9.81 11.02 -14.98
N THR A 105 -10.53 9.97 -14.63
CA THR A 105 -11.97 9.82 -14.88
C THR A 105 -12.71 9.46 -13.60
N TYR A 106 -12.70 8.20 -13.20
CA TYR A 106 -13.26 7.69 -11.96
C TYR A 106 -12.85 6.21 -11.74
N GLY A 107 -13.16 5.64 -10.58
CA GLY A 107 -12.90 4.23 -10.27
C GLY A 107 -11.64 4.00 -9.43
N GLU A 108 -11.02 5.04 -8.89
CA GLU A 108 -9.82 4.96 -8.05
C GLU A 108 -10.08 4.16 -6.77
N LYS A 109 -11.26 4.32 -6.16
CA LYS A 109 -11.61 3.61 -4.92
C LYS A 109 -11.82 2.12 -5.15
N GLU A 110 -12.54 1.77 -6.24
CA GLU A 110 -12.77 0.39 -6.64
C GLU A 110 -11.47 -0.32 -6.98
N ALA A 111 -10.61 0.35 -7.76
CA ALA A 111 -9.32 -0.20 -8.15
C ALA A 111 -8.39 -0.37 -6.94
N SER A 112 -8.35 0.58 -6.01
CA SER A 112 -7.60 0.50 -4.77
C SER A 112 -8.09 -0.64 -3.88
N LEU A 113 -9.41 -0.80 -3.72
CA LEU A 113 -9.99 -1.90 -2.97
C LEU A 113 -9.64 -3.26 -3.58
N GLN A 114 -9.72 -3.40 -4.91
CA GLN A 114 -9.32 -4.63 -5.60
C GLN A 114 -7.85 -4.94 -5.37
N LEU A 115 -6.96 -3.94 -5.47
CA LEU A 115 -5.52 -4.10 -5.26
C LEU A 115 -5.20 -4.51 -3.82
N THR A 116 -5.86 -3.87 -2.85
CA THR A 116 -5.77 -4.20 -1.43
C THR A 116 -6.17 -5.66 -1.17
N LYS A 117 -7.33 -6.09 -1.72
CA LYS A 117 -7.82 -7.46 -1.58
C LYS A 117 -6.93 -8.49 -2.26
N ALA A 118 -6.35 -8.15 -3.41
CA ALA A 118 -5.39 -9.02 -4.08
C ALA A 118 -4.13 -9.23 -3.23
N TRP A 119 -3.62 -8.17 -2.58
CA TRP A 119 -2.48 -8.27 -1.68
C TRP A 119 -2.78 -9.09 -0.42
N GLU A 120 -3.96 -8.89 0.18
CA GLU A 120 -4.44 -9.73 1.29
C GLU A 120 -4.53 -11.21 0.90
N LEU A 121 -5.01 -11.52 -0.31
CA LEU A 121 -5.10 -12.89 -0.82
C LEU A 121 -3.72 -13.55 -0.96
N LEU A 122 -2.69 -12.78 -1.30
CA LEU A 122 -1.29 -13.24 -1.30
C LEU A 122 -0.73 -13.47 0.11
N GLY A 123 -1.44 -13.01 1.15
CA GLY A 123 -1.05 -13.08 2.55
C GLY A 123 -0.32 -11.85 3.07
N GLY A 124 -0.18 -10.81 2.27
CA GLY A 124 0.49 -9.57 2.65
C GLY A 124 -0.39 -8.66 3.52
N LYS A 125 0.21 -7.61 4.07
CA LYS A 125 -0.44 -6.66 4.98
C LYS A 125 -0.75 -5.36 4.26
N PRO A 126 -2.01 -5.06 3.90
CA PRO A 126 -2.34 -3.77 3.31
C PRO A 126 -2.29 -2.66 4.36
N CYS A 127 -1.88 -1.47 3.92
CA CYS A 127 -1.95 -0.22 4.67
C CYS A 127 -2.92 0.74 3.98
N ASP A 128 -3.32 1.79 4.67
CA ASP A 128 -4.10 2.87 4.07
C ASP A 128 -3.35 3.48 2.90
N GLY A 129 -4.02 3.60 1.76
CA GLY A 129 -3.46 4.08 0.51
C GLY A 129 -3.67 5.56 0.20
N ILE A 130 -3.29 5.91 -1.01
CA ILE A 130 -3.60 7.20 -1.63
C ILE A 130 -4.51 6.93 -2.81
N GLU A 131 -5.70 7.49 -2.76
CA GLU A 131 -6.72 7.38 -3.80
C GLU A 131 -7.12 8.80 -4.19
N ALA A 132 -7.00 9.14 -5.48
CA ALA A 132 -7.35 10.47 -5.92
C ALA A 132 -7.85 10.49 -7.37
N TYR A 133 -8.80 11.40 -7.61
CA TYR A 133 -9.19 11.83 -8.93
C TYR A 133 -8.45 13.12 -9.26
N ILE A 134 -7.59 13.10 -10.24
CA ILE A 134 -6.77 14.24 -10.66
C ILE A 134 -6.75 14.26 -12.19
N THR A 135 -7.39 15.25 -12.77
CA THR A 135 -7.47 15.41 -14.24
C THR A 135 -6.23 16.04 -14.84
N ASP A 136 -5.62 16.95 -14.11
CA ASP A 136 -4.42 17.67 -14.54
C ASP A 136 -3.33 17.56 -13.47
N PRO A 137 -2.14 17.06 -13.83
CA PRO A 137 -1.00 17.03 -12.91
C PRO A 137 -0.61 18.38 -12.34
N GLU A 138 -0.83 19.47 -13.06
CA GLU A 138 -0.55 20.83 -12.56
C GLU A 138 -1.45 21.22 -11.39
N ASP A 139 -2.71 20.73 -11.35
CA ASP A 139 -3.61 20.92 -10.21
C ASP A 139 -3.03 20.31 -8.93
N PHE A 140 -2.38 19.15 -9.07
CA PHE A 140 -1.72 18.51 -7.93
C PHE A 140 -0.55 19.35 -7.41
N LYS A 141 0.28 19.88 -8.31
CA LYS A 141 1.44 20.70 -7.94
C LYS A 141 1.04 22.05 -7.34
N ALA A 142 -0.03 22.64 -7.84
CA ALA A 142 -0.51 23.94 -7.38
C ALA A 142 -1.27 23.88 -6.04
N ASN A 143 -1.62 22.69 -5.55
CA ASN A 143 -2.42 22.53 -4.35
C ASN A 143 -1.60 21.98 -3.18
N ASP A 144 -1.17 22.87 -2.29
CA ASP A 144 -0.41 22.51 -1.08
C ASP A 144 -1.17 21.53 -0.17
N GLY A 145 -2.50 21.49 -0.24
CA GLY A 145 -3.32 20.54 0.52
C GLY A 145 -3.11 19.11 0.04
N TYR A 146 -2.93 18.89 -1.28
CA TYR A 146 -2.68 17.58 -1.84
C TYR A 146 -1.28 17.08 -1.47
N THR A 147 -0.27 17.93 -1.56
CA THR A 147 1.09 17.57 -1.17
C THR A 147 1.17 17.25 0.32
N THR A 148 0.57 18.07 1.18
CA THR A 148 0.49 17.81 2.61
C THR A 148 -0.25 16.50 2.94
N PHE A 149 -1.31 16.16 2.20
CA PHE A 149 -2.01 14.89 2.37
C PHE A 149 -1.08 13.70 2.06
N VAL A 150 -0.35 13.77 0.94
CA VAL A 150 0.60 12.72 0.55
C VAL A 150 1.70 12.58 1.61
N GLU A 151 2.28 13.68 2.07
CA GLU A 151 3.31 13.68 3.12
C GLU A 151 2.83 12.94 4.38
N LYS A 152 1.68 13.33 4.93
CA LYS A 152 1.09 12.69 6.12
C LYS A 152 0.81 11.21 5.91
N ARG A 153 0.33 10.82 4.72
CA ARG A 153 0.03 9.43 4.40
C ARG A 153 1.31 8.59 4.32
N VAL A 154 2.36 9.11 3.71
CA VAL A 154 3.67 8.44 3.61
C VAL A 154 4.34 8.33 4.97
N GLU A 155 4.27 9.36 5.81
CA GLU A 155 4.76 9.28 7.19
C GLU A 155 4.04 8.20 8.00
N LEU A 156 2.71 8.11 7.87
CA LEU A 156 1.92 7.08 8.54
C LEU A 156 2.33 5.69 8.06
N PHE A 157 2.49 5.51 6.75
CA PHE A 157 2.99 4.27 6.17
C PHE A 157 4.37 3.90 6.72
N TYR A 158 5.32 4.86 6.76
CA TYR A 158 6.64 4.66 7.34
C TYR A 158 6.57 4.18 8.79
N ARG A 159 5.74 4.82 9.62
CA ARG A 159 5.55 4.44 11.03
C ARG A 159 4.95 3.04 11.15
N THR A 160 4.03 2.68 10.27
CA THR A 160 3.38 1.37 10.27
C THR A 160 4.38 0.25 10.01
N PHE A 161 5.14 0.30 8.92
CA PHE A 161 6.02 -0.80 8.57
C PHE A 161 7.33 -0.83 9.40
N THR A 162 7.72 0.28 10.01
CA THR A 162 8.87 0.33 10.93
C THR A 162 8.51 -0.02 12.38
N GLY A 163 7.22 -0.30 12.67
CA GLY A 163 6.76 -0.57 14.03
C GLY A 163 6.81 0.64 14.98
N LYS A 164 6.90 1.85 14.43
CA LYS A 164 6.92 3.11 15.20
C LYS A 164 5.53 3.70 15.42
N LEU A 165 4.48 3.04 14.93
CA LEU A 165 3.10 3.45 15.14
C LEU A 165 2.62 2.87 16.47
N GLU A 166 2.42 3.75 17.45
CA GLU A 166 1.71 3.38 18.67
C GLU A 166 0.21 3.38 18.38
N THR A 167 -0.42 2.24 18.50
CA THR A 167 -1.88 2.09 18.38
C THR A 167 -2.45 1.64 19.72
N LEU A 168 -3.65 2.12 20.04
CA LEU A 168 -4.38 1.55 21.17
C LEU A 168 -4.74 0.10 20.86
N PRO A 169 -4.68 -0.80 21.86
CA PRO A 169 -5.06 -2.20 21.66
C PRO A 169 -6.52 -2.30 21.22
N SER A 170 -6.76 -3.16 20.25
CA SER A 170 -8.09 -3.44 19.71
C SER A 170 -8.43 -4.91 19.97
N SER A 171 -9.70 -5.21 20.20
CA SER A 171 -10.17 -6.60 20.36
C SER A 171 -9.84 -7.49 19.17
N ASN A 172 -9.71 -6.91 17.97
CA ASN A 172 -9.31 -7.64 16.76
C ASN A 172 -7.81 -7.99 16.71
N SER A 173 -6.99 -7.34 17.54
CA SER A 173 -5.55 -7.63 17.65
C SER A 173 -5.23 -8.72 18.68
N LEU A 174 -6.24 -9.17 19.43
CA LEU A 174 -6.08 -10.24 20.39
C LEU A 174 -6.27 -11.59 19.70
N SER A 175 -5.29 -12.48 19.82
CA SER A 175 -5.49 -13.88 19.42
C SER A 175 -6.59 -14.52 20.29
N PRO A 176 -7.34 -15.51 19.77
CA PRO A 176 -8.38 -16.20 20.54
C PRO A 176 -7.91 -16.75 21.89
N ASP A 177 -6.64 -17.10 22.01
CA ASP A 177 -6.02 -17.64 23.20
C ASP A 177 -5.79 -16.60 24.33
N THR A 178 -5.84 -15.30 23.99
CA THR A 178 -5.70 -14.20 24.95
C THR A 178 -7.04 -13.70 25.49
N LEU A 179 -8.16 -14.15 24.96
CA LEU A 179 -9.50 -13.87 25.46
C LEU A 179 -9.88 -14.81 26.63
N SER A 180 -9.02 -14.96 27.64
CA SER A 180 -9.46 -15.50 28.92
C SER A 180 -10.32 -14.46 29.61
N VAL A 181 -11.61 -14.53 29.36
CA VAL A 181 -12.59 -13.75 30.11
C VAL A 181 -12.62 -14.27 31.52
N SER A 182 -11.96 -13.58 32.43
CA SER A 182 -12.22 -13.81 33.86
C SER A 182 -13.63 -13.27 34.15
N TYR A 183 -14.59 -14.16 34.17
CA TYR A 183 -15.90 -13.83 34.72
C TYR A 183 -15.75 -13.62 36.22
N THR A 184 -15.55 -12.39 36.64
CA THR A 184 -15.82 -12.00 38.01
C THR A 184 -17.34 -12.08 38.18
N HIS A 185 -17.79 -13.08 38.95
CA HIS A 185 -19.17 -13.20 39.40
C HIS A 185 -19.58 -11.90 40.10
N LEU A 186 -20.34 -11.05 39.40
CA LEU A 186 -21.12 -10.04 40.06
C LEU A 186 -22.27 -10.76 40.80
N THR A 187 -22.05 -11.05 42.08
CA THR A 187 -23.16 -11.44 42.99
C THR A 187 -24.04 -10.22 43.15
N LEU A 188 -25.27 -10.29 42.58
CA LEU A 188 -26.28 -9.31 42.83
C LEU A 188 -26.64 -9.35 44.34
N PRO A 189 -26.77 -8.21 45.04
CA PRO A 189 -27.23 -8.19 46.41
C PRO A 189 -28.68 -8.70 46.46
N THR A 190 -28.93 -9.72 47.25
CA THR A 190 -30.24 -10.20 47.55
C THR A 190 -30.96 -9.13 48.37
N ILE A 191 -32.02 -8.57 47.85
CA ILE A 191 -32.91 -7.66 48.60
C ILE A 191 -33.77 -8.54 49.49
N ALA A 192 -33.64 -8.36 50.81
CA ALA A 192 -34.48 -8.94 51.82
C ALA A 192 -35.75 -8.10 52.00
#